data_75c481f90cd2cb3867651ccc90a2972b
#
_entry.id   75c481f90cd2cb3867651ccc90a2972b
#
_cell.length_a   1.000
_cell.length_b   1.000
_cell.length_c   1.000
_cell.angle_alpha   90.00
_cell.angle_beta   90.00
_cell.angle_gamma   90.00
#
_symmetry.space_group_name_H-M   'P 1'
#
loop_
_entity.id
_entity.type
_entity.pdbx_description
1 polymer ?
#
loop_
_entity_poly.entity_id
_entity_poly.type
_entity_poly.pdbx_seq_one_letter_code
_entity_poly.pdbx_strand_id
1 'polypeptide(L)'
;LMTYYKKLEKLVNTIKKFRFLLIFILLISAKSHALSPEIEKELFIGCYSNSKVYIGADKAKIYCGCTVDKLSKKFTNKQINQIFKMKPEEIMKATEFATIECEKNK
;
A
#
# COMPACT_ATOMS: atom_id res chain seq x y z
N LEU A 1 52.12 -0.02 -15.17
CA LEU A 1 51.62 -0.51 -13.86
C LEU A 1 50.78 0.51 -13.12
N MET A 2 51.16 1.77 -13.05
CA MET A 2 50.40 2.83 -12.42
C MET A 2 49.07 3.14 -13.13
N THR A 3 49.02 3.06 -14.44
CA THR A 3 47.82 3.26 -15.24
C THR A 3 46.77 2.16 -15.03
N TYR A 4 47.24 0.95 -14.76
CA TYR A 4 46.35 -0.18 -14.45
C TYR A 4 45.66 -0.03 -13.11
N TYR A 5 46.40 0.39 -12.08
CA TYR A 5 45.84 0.63 -10.75
C TYR A 5 44.84 1.80 -10.70
N LYS A 6 45.10 2.87 -11.46
CA LYS A 6 44.18 4.01 -11.59
C LYS A 6 42.87 3.61 -12.26
N LYS A 7 42.95 2.70 -13.26
CA LYS A 7 41.77 2.17 -13.94
C LYS A 7 40.92 1.28 -13.03
N LEU A 8 41.58 0.48 -12.18
CA LEU A 8 40.91 -0.34 -11.17
C LEU A 8 40.24 0.49 -10.09
N GLU A 9 40.87 1.57 -9.62
CA GLU A 9 40.28 2.49 -8.65
C GLU A 9 39.02 3.16 -9.19
N LYS A 10 39.03 3.60 -10.45
CA LYS A 10 37.85 4.17 -11.11
C LYS A 10 36.72 3.15 -11.23
N LEU A 11 37.01 1.91 -11.57
CA LEU A 11 36.04 0.83 -11.67
C LEU A 11 35.43 0.50 -10.31
N VAL A 12 36.25 0.41 -9.27
CA VAL A 12 35.80 0.14 -7.89
C VAL A 12 34.92 1.29 -7.37
N ASN A 13 35.28 2.54 -7.66
CA ASN A 13 34.48 3.70 -7.27
C ASN A 13 33.12 3.73 -8.01
N THR A 14 33.11 3.35 -9.29
CA THR A 14 31.86 3.26 -10.07
C THR A 14 30.95 2.15 -9.54
N ILE A 15 31.53 1.01 -9.17
CA ILE A 15 30.79 -0.11 -8.57
C ILE A 15 30.25 0.27 -7.18
N LYS A 16 31.02 0.98 -6.36
CA LYS A 16 30.58 1.48 -5.06
C LYS A 16 29.42 2.46 -5.19
N LYS A 17 29.47 3.38 -6.15
CA LYS A 17 28.36 4.31 -6.45
C LYS A 17 27.13 3.57 -6.91
N PHE A 18 27.29 2.55 -7.76
CA PHE A 18 26.19 1.72 -8.26
C PHE A 18 25.55 0.90 -7.14
N ARG A 19 26.37 0.35 -6.24
CA ARG A 19 25.90 -0.38 -5.06
C ARG A 19 25.11 0.53 -4.13
N PHE A 20 25.54 1.75 -3.94
CA PHE A 20 24.87 2.74 -3.10
C PHE A 20 23.50 3.11 -3.67
N LEU A 21 23.41 3.28 -5.00
CA LEU A 21 22.17 3.53 -5.72
C LEU A 21 21.20 2.34 -5.63
N LEU A 22 21.69 1.11 -5.77
CA LEU A 22 20.89 -0.11 -5.63
C LEU A 22 20.32 -0.27 -4.22
N ILE A 23 21.13 -0.01 -3.19
CA ILE A 23 20.68 -0.05 -1.79
C ILE A 23 19.65 1.06 -1.53
N PHE A 24 19.84 2.24 -2.12
CA PHE A 24 18.91 3.36 -2.00
C PHE A 24 17.56 3.06 -2.67
N ILE A 25 17.57 2.44 -3.84
CA ILE A 25 16.37 1.99 -4.57
C ILE A 25 15.64 0.89 -3.78
N LEU A 26 16.37 -0.05 -3.18
CA LEU A 26 15.81 -1.10 -2.32
C LEU A 26 15.18 -0.53 -1.05
N LEU A 27 15.78 0.50 -0.46
CA LEU A 27 15.23 1.18 0.72
C LEU A 27 13.94 1.96 0.40
N ILE A 28 13.84 2.54 -0.79
CA ILE A 28 12.63 3.23 -1.26
C ILE A 28 11.50 2.23 -1.53
N SER A 29 11.81 1.07 -2.12
CA SER A 29 10.83 0.02 -2.37
C SER A 29 10.36 -0.68 -1.09
N ALA A 30 11.14 -0.67 -0.01
CA ALA A 30 10.73 -1.18 1.31
C ALA A 30 9.71 -0.29 2.01
N LYS A 31 9.44 0.91 1.50
CA LYS A 31 8.40 1.82 2.01
C LYS A 31 7.06 1.69 1.29
N SER A 32 6.77 0.55 0.69
CA SER A 32 5.43 0.30 0.17
C SER A 32 4.45 0.34 1.34
N HIS A 33 3.49 1.29 1.29
CA HIS A 33 2.48 1.51 2.32
C HIS A 33 1.43 0.40 2.27
N ALA A 34 1.78 -0.80 2.69
CA ALA A 34 0.82 -1.88 2.84
C ALA A 34 0.34 -1.90 4.28
N LEU A 35 -0.97 -2.00 4.48
CA LEU A 35 -1.54 -2.29 5.78
C LEU A 35 -1.10 -3.67 6.24
N SER A 36 -1.02 -3.90 7.54
CA SER A 36 -0.73 -5.23 8.06
C SER A 36 -1.85 -6.20 7.65
N PRO A 37 -1.55 -7.50 7.45
CA PRO A 37 -2.58 -8.48 7.10
C PRO A 37 -3.73 -8.55 8.10
N GLU A 38 -3.47 -8.29 9.36
CA GLU A 38 -4.49 -8.26 10.42
C GLU A 38 -5.49 -7.12 10.20
N ILE A 39 -4.99 -5.92 9.92
CA ILE A 39 -5.84 -4.75 9.66
C ILE A 39 -6.62 -4.92 8.36
N GLU A 40 -5.98 -5.44 7.31
CA GLU A 40 -6.68 -5.74 6.04
C GLU A 40 -7.83 -6.72 6.26
N LYS A 41 -7.61 -7.74 7.05
CA LYS A 41 -8.62 -8.75 7.40
C LYS A 41 -9.78 -8.13 8.16
N GLU A 42 -9.51 -7.30 9.16
CA GLU A 42 -10.54 -6.61 9.93
C GLU A 42 -11.39 -5.67 9.06
N LEU A 43 -10.74 -4.91 8.19
CA LEU A 43 -11.41 -4.02 7.24
C LEU A 43 -12.28 -4.82 6.27
N PHE A 44 -11.78 -5.93 5.76
CA PHE A 44 -12.50 -6.81 4.85
C PHE A 44 -13.74 -7.40 5.53
N ILE A 45 -13.60 -7.93 6.73
CA ILE A 45 -14.71 -8.53 7.48
C ILE A 45 -15.80 -7.49 7.76
N GLY A 46 -15.42 -6.29 8.20
CA GLY A 46 -16.36 -5.20 8.44
C GLY A 46 -17.10 -4.78 7.17
N CYS A 47 -16.38 -4.59 6.09
CA CYS A 47 -16.95 -4.26 4.78
C CYS A 47 -17.89 -5.37 4.27
N TYR A 48 -17.43 -6.61 4.30
CA TYR A 48 -18.16 -7.77 3.81
C TYR A 48 -19.48 -7.99 4.57
N SER A 49 -19.42 -7.94 5.90
CA SER A 49 -20.60 -8.13 6.74
C SER A 49 -21.71 -7.12 6.44
N ASN A 50 -21.32 -5.88 6.17
CA ASN A 50 -22.28 -4.82 5.84
C ASN A 50 -22.76 -4.87 4.38
N SER A 51 -21.88 -5.20 3.44
CA SER A 51 -22.18 -5.16 2.01
C SER A 51 -22.94 -6.36 1.50
N LYS A 52 -22.73 -7.55 2.05
CA LYS A 52 -23.34 -8.80 1.57
C LYS A 52 -24.88 -8.76 1.65
N VAL A 53 -25.43 -8.01 2.60
CA VAL A 53 -26.87 -7.85 2.79
C VAL A 53 -27.51 -7.10 1.62
N TYR A 54 -26.77 -6.16 1.02
CA TYR A 54 -27.28 -5.29 -0.04
C TYR A 54 -26.95 -5.79 -1.46
N ILE A 55 -25.77 -6.36 -1.67
CA ILE A 55 -25.29 -6.71 -3.01
C ILE A 55 -25.00 -8.22 -3.20
N GLY A 56 -25.19 -9.02 -2.16
CA GLY A 56 -24.91 -10.45 -2.19
C GLY A 56 -23.45 -10.79 -1.90
N ALA A 57 -23.20 -12.07 -1.57
CA ALA A 57 -21.90 -12.52 -1.10
C ALA A 57 -20.78 -12.36 -2.13
N ASP A 58 -21.02 -12.77 -3.39
CA ASP A 58 -19.99 -12.75 -4.43
C ASP A 58 -19.57 -11.32 -4.81
N LYS A 59 -20.54 -10.44 -5.01
CA LYS A 59 -20.28 -9.03 -5.30
C LYS A 59 -19.64 -8.31 -4.13
N ALA A 60 -20.04 -8.64 -2.89
CA ALA A 60 -19.47 -8.07 -1.68
C ALA A 60 -17.99 -8.43 -1.54
N LYS A 61 -17.59 -9.66 -1.85
CA LYS A 61 -16.17 -10.07 -1.84
C LYS A 61 -15.33 -9.24 -2.80
N ILE A 62 -15.82 -9.05 -4.02
CA ILE A 62 -15.10 -8.27 -5.04
C ILE A 62 -15.01 -6.80 -4.62
N TYR A 63 -16.12 -6.23 -4.19
CA TYR A 63 -16.19 -4.83 -3.76
C TYR A 63 -15.30 -4.56 -2.54
N CYS A 64 -15.38 -5.39 -1.52
CA CYS A 64 -14.59 -5.22 -0.30
C CYS A 64 -13.10 -5.50 -0.54
N GLY A 65 -12.76 -6.50 -1.34
CA GLY A 65 -11.37 -6.74 -1.75
C GLY A 65 -10.76 -5.55 -2.45
N CYS A 66 -11.50 -4.95 -3.39
CA CYS A 66 -11.09 -3.73 -4.09
C CYS A 66 -10.91 -2.55 -3.11
N THR A 67 -11.88 -2.33 -2.23
CA THR A 67 -11.86 -1.23 -1.26
C THR A 67 -10.68 -1.34 -0.30
N VAL A 68 -10.44 -2.51 0.26
CA VAL A 68 -9.30 -2.76 1.17
C VAL A 68 -7.97 -2.56 0.45
N ASP A 69 -7.85 -3.03 -0.79
CA ASP A 69 -6.65 -2.83 -1.60
C ASP A 69 -6.35 -1.34 -1.82
N LYS A 70 -7.35 -0.55 -2.14
CA LYS A 70 -7.20 0.91 -2.31
C LYS A 70 -6.80 1.61 -1.03
N LEU A 71 -7.40 1.24 0.09
CA LEU A 71 -7.06 1.77 1.41
C LEU A 71 -5.63 1.38 1.80
N SER A 72 -5.23 0.15 1.53
CA SER A 72 -3.89 -0.37 1.82
C SER A 72 -2.80 0.39 1.06
N LYS A 73 -3.07 0.83 -0.16
CA LYS A 73 -2.13 1.60 -0.97
C LYS A 73 -1.99 3.05 -0.54
N LYS A 74 -3.04 3.61 0.05
CA LYS A 74 -3.06 5.04 0.41
C LYS A 74 -2.68 5.31 1.86
N PHE A 75 -3.06 4.45 2.79
CA PHE A 75 -2.92 4.69 4.22
C PHE A 75 -1.98 3.71 4.89
N THR A 76 -1.30 4.19 5.94
CA THR A 76 -0.54 3.37 6.88
C THR A 76 -1.48 2.84 7.97
N ASN A 77 -1.00 1.85 8.75
CA ASN A 77 -1.75 1.32 9.91
C ASN A 77 -2.16 2.44 10.87
N LYS A 78 -1.24 3.35 11.15
CA LYS A 78 -1.48 4.49 12.05
C LYS A 78 -2.59 5.40 11.52
N GLN A 79 -2.57 5.71 10.23
CA GLN A 79 -3.56 6.56 9.59
C GLN A 79 -4.95 5.90 9.60
N ILE A 80 -5.03 4.61 9.29
CA ILE A 80 -6.28 3.85 9.33
C ILE A 80 -6.85 3.85 10.75
N ASN A 81 -6.03 3.59 11.76
CA ASN A 81 -6.48 3.62 13.16
C ASN A 81 -7.01 4.99 13.56
N GLN A 82 -6.41 6.07 13.09
CA GLN A 82 -6.90 7.42 13.33
C GLN A 82 -8.23 7.70 12.63
N ILE A 83 -8.38 7.25 11.39
CA ILE A 83 -9.60 7.43 10.59
C ILE A 83 -10.78 6.72 11.28
N PHE A 84 -10.60 5.50 11.76
CA PHE A 84 -11.68 4.73 12.40
C PHE A 84 -12.06 5.23 13.79
N LYS A 85 -11.29 6.14 14.38
CA LYS A 85 -11.66 6.85 15.61
C LYS A 85 -12.50 8.09 15.37
N MET A 86 -12.66 8.51 14.13
CA MET A 86 -13.45 9.67 13.74
C MET A 86 -14.95 9.34 13.76
N LYS A 87 -15.77 10.38 13.59
CA LYS A 87 -17.22 10.20 13.44
C LYS A 87 -17.54 9.44 12.15
N PRO A 88 -18.65 8.68 12.09
CA PRO A 88 -19.00 7.91 10.89
C PRO A 88 -19.02 8.74 9.60
N GLU A 89 -19.50 9.97 9.65
CA GLU A 89 -19.51 10.89 8.51
C GLU A 89 -18.12 11.21 7.98
N GLU A 90 -17.17 11.42 8.91
CA GLU A 90 -15.77 11.70 8.56
C GLU A 90 -15.07 10.46 8.02
N ILE A 91 -15.37 9.27 8.55
CA ILE A 91 -14.87 7.99 8.03
C ILE A 91 -15.34 7.80 6.58
N MET A 92 -16.61 8.05 6.31
CA MET A 92 -17.17 7.97 4.96
C MET A 92 -16.46 8.89 3.98
N LYS A 93 -16.21 10.13 4.36
CA LYS A 93 -15.47 11.09 3.53
C LYS A 93 -14.03 10.66 3.27
N ALA A 94 -13.33 10.17 4.30
CA ALA A 94 -11.94 9.75 4.19
C ALA A 94 -11.77 8.51 3.29
N THR A 95 -12.78 7.64 3.21
CA THR A 95 -12.76 6.40 2.43
C THR A 95 -13.53 6.48 1.11
N GLU A 96 -14.17 7.60 0.82
CA GLU A 96 -15.02 7.80 -0.36
C GLU A 96 -14.30 7.50 -1.68
N PHE A 97 -13.04 7.89 -1.81
CA PHE A 97 -12.25 7.64 -3.02
C PHE A 97 -12.17 6.16 -3.37
N ALA A 98 -12.05 5.29 -2.36
CA ALA A 98 -11.98 3.85 -2.55
C ALA A 98 -13.34 3.26 -2.93
N THR A 99 -14.40 3.70 -2.27
CA THR A 99 -15.75 3.22 -2.53
C THR A 99 -16.26 3.62 -3.92
N ILE A 100 -16.02 4.86 -4.35
CA ILE A 100 -16.41 5.33 -5.67
C ILE A 100 -15.70 4.53 -6.76
N GLU A 101 -14.40 4.35 -6.64
CA GLU A 101 -13.61 3.62 -7.64
C GLU A 101 -14.00 2.16 -7.72
N CYS A 102 -14.28 1.53 -6.58
CA CYS A 102 -14.66 0.12 -6.52
C CYS A 102 -16.12 -0.14 -6.90
N GLU A 103 -17.01 0.85 -6.76
CA GLU A 103 -18.40 0.76 -7.23
C GLU A 103 -18.52 0.56 -8.73
N LYS A 104 -17.58 1.08 -9.50
CA LYS A 104 -17.57 0.91 -10.97
C LYS A 104 -17.37 -0.54 -11.40
N ASN A 105 -16.90 -1.40 -10.50
CA ASN A 105 -16.59 -2.81 -10.78
C ASN A 105 -17.63 -3.79 -10.17
N LYS A 106 -18.76 -3.28 -9.75
CA LYS A 106 -19.85 -4.13 -9.24
C LYS A 106 -20.49 -4.97 -10.32
#